data_eb4ec4567a80d4a64de0293f5b174277
#
_entry.id   eb4ec4567a80d4a64de0293f5b174277
#
_cell.length_a   1.000
_cell.length_b   1.000
_cell.length_c   1.000
_cell.angle_alpha   90.00
_cell.angle_beta   90.00
_cell.angle_gamma   90.00
#
_symmetry.space_group_name_H-M   'P 1'
#
loop_
_entity.id
_entity.type
_entity.pdbx_description
1 polymer ?
#
loop_
_entity_poly.entity_id
_entity_poly.type
_entity_poly.pdbx_seq_one_letter_code
_entity_poly.pdbx_strand_id
1 'polypeptide(L)'
;IEKGVYDKVIVTRNTPEIAESIGFLPGTEEEKMAPWLAAITDTLEVLHKGDENPVSSRNYIMEKANVQFKSVNFMRGRSIQNAVVILDESQNLTASQLKTIITRCGEGTKLICTGNLAQIDSNYLTAVTSGLTYIVERFKHFEGGATVNLNGVVRSRLASFAEENL
;
A
#
# COMPACT_ATOMS: atom_id res chain seq x y z
N ILE A 1 -12.03 -11.62 -3.59
CA ILE A 1 -11.50 -12.97 -3.37
C ILE A 1 -12.65 -13.96 -3.16
N GLU A 2 -13.48 -13.80 -2.16
CA GLU A 2 -14.58 -14.74 -1.84
C GLU A 2 -15.55 -14.98 -2.99
N LYS A 3 -15.80 -13.96 -3.79
CA LYS A 3 -16.65 -14.03 -4.99
C LYS A 3 -15.93 -14.54 -6.23
N GLY A 4 -14.65 -14.94 -6.13
CA GLY A 4 -13.85 -15.41 -7.25
C GLY A 4 -13.49 -14.35 -8.30
N VAL A 5 -13.63 -13.06 -7.97
CA VAL A 5 -13.30 -11.96 -8.90
C VAL A 5 -11.79 -11.78 -9.01
N TYR A 6 -11.09 -11.97 -7.91
CA TYR A 6 -9.63 -11.84 -7.84
C TYR A 6 -9.01 -13.08 -7.20
N ASP A 7 -7.82 -13.46 -7.64
CA ASP A 7 -7.12 -14.66 -7.17
C ASP A 7 -6.25 -14.39 -5.94
N LYS A 8 -5.76 -13.16 -5.78
CA LYS A 8 -4.82 -12.79 -4.73
C LYS A 8 -4.86 -11.30 -4.42
N VAL A 9 -4.28 -10.95 -3.27
CA VAL A 9 -4.02 -9.57 -2.87
C VAL A 9 -2.51 -9.38 -2.75
N ILE A 10 -1.97 -8.40 -3.44
CA ILE A 10 -0.57 -8.00 -3.33
C ILE A 10 -0.54 -6.66 -2.61
N VAL A 11 0.18 -6.59 -1.50
CA VAL A 11 0.41 -5.34 -0.78
C VAL A 11 1.85 -4.92 -1.01
N THR A 12 2.02 -3.69 -1.45
CA THR A 12 3.35 -3.12 -1.72
C THR A 12 3.44 -1.73 -1.12
N ARG A 13 4.64 -1.34 -0.75
CA ARG A 13 4.96 -0.05 -0.17
C ARG A 13 6.34 0.41 -0.63
N ASN A 14 6.48 1.69 -0.83
CA ASN A 14 7.78 2.31 -1.06
C ASN A 14 7.99 3.43 -0.05
N THR A 15 8.92 3.21 0.87
CA THR A 15 9.47 4.27 1.72
C THR A 15 10.95 4.39 1.45
N PRO A 16 11.54 5.60 1.48
CA PRO A 16 12.96 5.80 1.31
C PRO A 16 13.80 4.92 2.25
N GLU A 17 13.39 4.82 3.49
CA GLU A 17 14.05 4.00 4.52
C GLU A 17 14.05 2.51 4.18
N ILE A 18 12.94 1.97 3.69
CA ILE A 18 12.85 0.57 3.28
C ILE A 18 13.72 0.33 2.03
N ALA A 19 13.72 1.24 1.08
CA ALA A 19 14.52 1.12 -0.15
C ALA A 19 16.02 1.10 0.16
N GLU A 20 16.49 1.91 1.08
CA GLU A 20 17.88 1.96 1.52
C GLU A 20 18.27 0.76 2.38
N SER A 21 17.44 0.37 3.35
CA SER A 21 17.73 -0.71 4.27
C SER A 21 17.62 -2.09 3.64
N ILE A 22 16.68 -2.32 2.72
CA ILE A 22 16.49 -3.61 2.04
C ILE A 22 17.74 -4.03 1.25
N GLY A 23 18.49 -3.07 0.67
CA GLY A 23 19.71 -3.37 -0.09
C GLY A 23 20.87 -3.89 0.76
N PHE A 24 20.94 -3.51 2.04
CA PHE A 24 22.09 -3.77 2.92
C PHE A 24 21.84 -4.84 4.00
N LEU A 25 20.59 -5.17 4.28
CA LEU A 25 20.27 -6.18 5.30
C LEU A 25 20.41 -7.60 4.71
N PRO A 26 21.05 -8.53 5.41
CA PRO A 26 21.03 -9.95 5.04
C PRO A 26 19.60 -10.53 5.25
N GLY A 27 19.23 -11.49 4.42
CA GLY A 27 17.95 -12.16 4.52
C GLY A 27 17.10 -12.11 3.25
N THR A 28 15.97 -12.79 3.27
CA THR A 28 14.99 -12.78 2.18
C THR A 28 14.24 -11.45 2.14
N GLU A 29 13.60 -11.14 1.02
CA GLU A 29 12.76 -9.94 0.89
C GLU A 29 11.63 -9.93 1.94
N GLU A 30 11.03 -11.08 2.22
CA GLU A 30 9.98 -11.22 3.22
C GLU A 30 10.47 -10.90 4.63
N GLU A 31 11.66 -11.39 5.00
CA GLU A 31 12.29 -11.08 6.30
C GLU A 31 12.58 -9.59 6.45
N LYS A 32 13.03 -8.94 5.40
CA LYS A 32 13.31 -7.48 5.37
C LYS A 32 12.04 -6.64 5.50
N MET A 33 10.91 -7.14 5.02
CA MET A 33 9.61 -6.48 5.09
C MET A 33 8.84 -6.81 6.37
N ALA A 34 9.35 -7.67 7.26
CA ALA A 34 8.67 -8.13 8.46
C ALA A 34 8.12 -7.01 9.37
N PRO A 35 8.81 -5.88 9.62
CA PRO A 35 8.26 -4.81 10.45
C PRO A 35 7.01 -4.16 9.85
N TRP A 36 6.97 -3.99 8.53
CA TRP A 36 5.80 -3.46 7.85
C TRP A 36 4.67 -4.49 7.80
N LEU A 37 5.00 -5.75 7.56
CA LEU A 37 4.05 -6.86 7.62
C LEU A 37 3.35 -6.92 8.99
N ALA A 38 4.08 -6.74 10.07
CA ALA A 38 3.54 -6.72 11.43
C ALA A 38 2.46 -5.63 11.58
N ALA A 39 2.69 -4.41 11.09
CA ALA A 39 1.71 -3.32 11.17
C ALA A 39 0.39 -3.66 10.46
N ILE A 40 0.44 -4.36 9.34
CA ILE A 40 -0.77 -4.78 8.60
C ILE A 40 -1.49 -5.92 9.32
N THR A 41 -0.74 -6.90 9.82
CA THR A 41 -1.32 -8.01 10.57
C THR A 41 -1.96 -7.55 11.87
N ASP A 42 -1.35 -6.60 12.58
CA ASP A 42 -1.93 -5.98 13.79
C ASP A 42 -3.24 -5.25 13.46
N THR A 43 -3.28 -4.55 12.33
CA THR A 43 -4.51 -3.88 11.87
C THR A 43 -5.62 -4.90 11.58
N LEU A 44 -5.31 -6.03 10.95
CA LEU A 44 -6.28 -7.11 10.74
C LEU A 44 -6.80 -7.69 12.06
N GLU A 45 -5.94 -7.86 13.05
CA GLU A 45 -6.36 -8.32 14.38
C GLU A 45 -7.30 -7.30 15.07
N VAL A 46 -7.01 -6.01 14.96
CA VAL A 46 -7.87 -4.96 15.50
C VAL A 46 -9.25 -4.97 14.83
N LEU A 47 -9.33 -5.17 13.53
CA LEU A 47 -10.58 -5.29 12.79
C LEU A 47 -11.42 -6.51 13.22
N HIS A 48 -10.77 -7.56 13.71
CA HIS A 48 -11.39 -8.79 14.19
C HIS A 48 -11.43 -8.92 15.73
N LYS A 49 -11.22 -7.82 16.44
CA LYS A 49 -11.17 -7.81 17.92
C LYS A 49 -12.44 -8.36 18.59
N GLY A 50 -13.57 -8.34 17.89
CA GLY A 50 -14.83 -8.92 18.37
C GLY A 50 -14.96 -10.42 18.18
N ASP A 51 -14.04 -11.06 17.48
CA ASP A 51 -14.05 -12.51 17.25
C ASP A 51 -13.53 -13.26 18.47
N GLU A 52 -13.92 -14.53 18.63
CA GLU A 52 -13.42 -15.37 19.72
C GLU A 52 -11.89 -15.53 19.69
N ASN A 53 -11.30 -15.56 18.50
CA ASN A 53 -9.86 -15.63 18.30
C ASN A 53 -9.40 -14.75 17.15
N PRO A 54 -9.04 -13.48 17.38
CA PRO A 54 -8.62 -12.53 16.36
C PRO A 54 -7.41 -12.99 15.54
N VAL A 55 -6.48 -13.72 16.15
CA VAL A 55 -5.28 -14.26 15.48
C VAL A 55 -5.65 -15.32 14.46
N SER A 56 -6.57 -16.21 14.82
CA SER A 56 -7.06 -17.23 13.88
C SER A 56 -7.84 -16.61 12.72
N SER A 57 -8.66 -15.59 12.99
CA SER A 57 -9.38 -14.85 11.95
C SER A 57 -8.42 -14.16 10.99
N ARG A 58 -7.38 -13.50 11.50
CA ARG A 58 -6.32 -12.89 10.69
C ARG A 58 -5.65 -13.93 9.79
N ASN A 59 -5.19 -15.05 10.36
CA ASN A 59 -4.48 -16.08 9.60
C ASN A 59 -5.37 -16.69 8.50
N TYR A 60 -6.62 -16.94 8.82
CA TYR A 60 -7.61 -17.41 7.84
C TYR A 60 -7.77 -16.44 6.66
N ILE A 61 -7.87 -15.14 6.94
CA ILE A 61 -8.01 -14.12 5.89
C ILE A 61 -6.73 -14.03 5.05
N MET A 62 -5.57 -14.04 5.69
CA MET A 62 -4.28 -13.99 4.99
C MET A 62 -4.11 -15.16 4.02
N GLU A 63 -4.47 -16.37 4.45
CA GLU A 63 -4.38 -17.58 3.63
C GLU A 63 -5.44 -17.58 2.53
N LYS A 64 -6.71 -17.36 2.89
CA LYS A 64 -7.83 -17.40 1.94
C LYS A 64 -7.74 -16.34 0.86
N ALA A 65 -7.30 -15.13 1.19
CA ALA A 65 -7.09 -14.06 0.24
C ALA A 65 -5.76 -14.15 -0.51
N ASN A 66 -4.94 -15.15 -0.19
CA ASN A 66 -3.58 -15.29 -0.74
C ASN A 66 -2.84 -13.93 -0.70
N VAL A 67 -2.75 -13.36 0.51
CA VAL A 67 -2.13 -12.05 0.71
C VAL A 67 -0.62 -12.20 0.60
N GLN A 68 -0.04 -11.46 -0.32
CA GLN A 68 1.40 -11.43 -0.60
C GLN A 68 1.94 -10.03 -0.35
N PHE A 69 3.11 -9.95 0.28
CA PHE A 69 3.82 -8.69 0.49
C PHE A 69 5.02 -8.65 -0.45
N LYS A 70 5.11 -7.61 -1.26
CA LYS A 70 6.15 -7.44 -2.27
C LYS A 70 6.71 -6.02 -2.21
N SER A 71 8.00 -5.86 -2.41
CA SER A 71 8.56 -4.53 -2.63
C SER A 71 8.16 -3.99 -4.00
N VAL A 72 8.17 -2.66 -4.15
CA VAL A 72 7.90 -2.01 -5.44
C VAL A 72 8.84 -2.52 -6.54
N ASN A 73 10.08 -2.82 -6.20
CA ASN A 73 11.07 -3.34 -7.14
C ASN A 73 10.72 -4.73 -7.67
N PHE A 74 10.05 -5.55 -6.88
CA PHE A 74 9.60 -6.88 -7.29
C PHE A 74 8.59 -6.83 -8.46
N MET A 75 7.86 -5.74 -8.60
CA MET A 75 6.86 -5.58 -9.65
C MET A 75 7.47 -5.29 -11.02
N ARG A 76 8.77 -4.98 -11.09
CA ARG A 76 9.45 -4.75 -12.37
C ARG A 76 9.58 -6.05 -13.17
N GLY A 77 9.29 -5.98 -14.45
CA GLY A 77 9.45 -7.09 -15.39
C GLY A 77 8.39 -8.20 -15.31
N ARG A 78 7.39 -8.07 -14.43
CA ARG A 78 6.31 -9.06 -14.31
C ARG A 78 4.95 -8.42 -14.61
N SER A 79 4.07 -9.17 -15.26
CA SER A 79 2.66 -8.81 -15.41
C SER A 79 1.88 -9.43 -14.26
N ILE A 80 0.98 -8.65 -13.68
CA ILE A 80 0.10 -9.06 -12.58
C ILE A 80 -1.32 -9.16 -13.13
N GLN A 81 -1.94 -10.32 -13.00
CA GLN A 81 -3.29 -10.58 -13.52
C GLN A 81 -4.21 -11.02 -12.40
N ASN A 82 -5.50 -10.69 -12.55
CA ASN A 82 -6.58 -11.12 -11.65
C ASN A 82 -6.31 -10.89 -10.17
N ALA A 83 -5.63 -9.80 -9.84
CA ALA A 83 -5.21 -9.47 -8.48
C ALA A 83 -5.74 -8.11 -8.02
N VAL A 84 -5.86 -7.95 -6.72
CA VAL A 84 -5.93 -6.63 -6.08
C VAL A 84 -4.52 -6.25 -5.66
N VAL A 85 -4.03 -5.13 -6.14
CA VAL A 85 -2.75 -4.55 -5.73
C VAL A 85 -3.03 -3.33 -4.87
N ILE A 86 -2.54 -3.35 -3.64
CA ILE A 86 -2.60 -2.22 -2.72
C ILE A 86 -1.20 -1.60 -2.67
N LEU A 87 -1.10 -0.38 -3.15
CA LEU A 87 0.12 0.41 -3.11
C LEU A 87 0.00 1.45 -2.01
N ASP A 88 0.63 1.16 -0.89
CA ASP A 88 0.62 2.03 0.28
C ASP A 88 1.72 3.09 0.22
N GLU A 89 1.52 4.23 0.89
CA GLU A 89 2.44 5.38 0.90
C GLU A 89 2.81 5.86 -0.51
N SER A 90 1.85 5.86 -1.43
CA SER A 90 2.09 6.16 -2.85
C SER A 90 2.51 7.61 -3.11
N GLN A 91 2.34 8.53 -2.13
CA GLN A 91 2.86 9.89 -2.20
C GLN A 91 4.39 9.94 -2.29
N ASN A 92 5.09 8.90 -1.82
CA ASN A 92 6.55 8.80 -1.87
C ASN A 92 7.11 8.27 -3.19
N LEU A 93 6.25 8.00 -4.17
CA LEU A 93 6.64 7.55 -5.50
C LEU A 93 6.66 8.70 -6.51
N THR A 94 7.60 8.64 -7.43
CA THR A 94 7.61 9.51 -8.62
C THR A 94 6.53 9.09 -9.60
N ALA A 95 6.15 9.97 -10.51
CA ALA A 95 5.23 9.65 -11.61
C ALA A 95 5.77 8.49 -12.48
N SER A 96 7.08 8.43 -12.70
CA SER A 96 7.75 7.35 -13.45
C SER A 96 7.64 6.00 -12.74
N GLN A 97 7.86 5.96 -11.43
CA GLN A 97 7.72 4.74 -10.63
C GLN A 97 6.26 4.23 -10.64
N LEU A 98 5.29 5.12 -10.45
CA LEU A 98 3.86 4.78 -10.53
C LEU A 98 3.47 4.29 -11.92
N LYS A 99 3.94 4.94 -12.98
CA LYS A 99 3.72 4.48 -14.36
C LYS A 99 4.22 3.04 -14.54
N THR A 100 5.42 2.74 -14.03
CA THR A 100 5.98 1.38 -14.08
C THR A 100 5.08 0.37 -13.39
N ILE A 101 4.53 0.67 -12.22
CA ILE A 101 3.62 -0.21 -11.49
C ILE A 101 2.28 -0.38 -12.25
N ILE A 102 1.68 0.73 -12.67
CA ILE A 102 0.39 0.73 -13.37
C ILE A 102 0.46 -0.11 -14.66
N THR A 103 1.54 0.03 -15.41
CA THR A 103 1.73 -0.72 -16.67
C THR A 103 2.01 -2.21 -16.45
N ARG A 104 2.26 -2.65 -15.23
CA ARG A 104 2.36 -4.07 -14.85
C ARG A 104 1.04 -4.69 -14.43
N CYS A 105 0.04 -3.87 -14.14
CA CYS A 105 -1.31 -4.34 -13.86
C CYS A 105 -1.93 -4.84 -15.16
N GLY A 106 -1.98 -6.16 -15.31
CA GLY A 106 -2.59 -6.84 -16.45
C GLY A 106 -4.10 -6.98 -16.28
N GLU A 107 -4.69 -7.80 -17.14
CA GLU A 107 -6.12 -8.01 -17.18
C GLU A 107 -6.68 -8.49 -15.83
N GLY A 108 -7.85 -7.98 -15.46
CA GLY A 108 -8.54 -8.34 -14.23
C GLY A 108 -7.89 -7.80 -12.95
N THR A 109 -6.85 -6.96 -13.05
CA THR A 109 -6.16 -6.40 -11.89
C THR A 109 -6.75 -5.06 -11.50
N LYS A 110 -6.97 -4.88 -10.19
CA LYS A 110 -7.38 -3.63 -9.56
C LYS A 110 -6.23 -3.05 -8.76
N LEU A 111 -5.81 -1.85 -9.08
CA LEU A 111 -4.81 -1.10 -8.31
C LEU A 111 -5.49 -0.11 -7.37
N ILE A 112 -5.11 -0.14 -6.11
CA ILE A 112 -5.56 0.79 -5.07
C ILE A 112 -4.32 1.52 -4.56
N CYS A 113 -4.23 2.83 -4.80
CA CYS A 113 -3.18 3.68 -4.27
C CYS A 113 -3.71 4.39 -3.03
N THR A 114 -3.05 4.19 -1.90
CA THR A 114 -3.30 4.95 -0.67
C THR A 114 -2.15 5.91 -0.43
N GLY A 115 -2.42 7.06 0.14
CA GLY A 115 -1.37 8.03 0.43
C GLY A 115 -1.89 9.34 1.02
N ASN A 116 -0.96 10.09 1.57
CA ASN A 116 -1.21 11.40 2.16
C ASN A 116 -0.14 12.39 1.68
N LEU A 117 -0.54 13.39 0.91
CA LEU A 117 0.39 14.40 0.35
C LEU A 117 1.03 15.30 1.42
N ALA A 118 0.49 15.32 2.65
CA ALA A 118 1.11 16.02 3.78
C ALA A 118 2.25 15.21 4.43
N GLN A 119 2.39 13.93 4.11
CA GLN A 119 3.36 13.01 4.71
C GLN A 119 4.34 12.48 3.66
N ILE A 120 5.02 13.38 2.96
CA ILE A 120 6.05 13.01 1.97
C ILE A 120 7.39 12.93 2.68
N ASP A 121 7.94 11.71 2.77
CA ASP A 121 9.24 11.43 3.42
C ASP A 121 10.42 11.58 2.44
N SER A 122 10.14 11.59 1.15
CA SER A 122 11.17 11.73 0.12
C SER A 122 11.71 13.14 0.04
N ASN A 123 13.03 13.29 0.13
CA ASN A 123 13.71 14.58 -0.01
C ASN A 123 13.60 15.20 -1.42
N TYR A 124 13.15 14.42 -2.40
CA TYR A 124 13.09 14.84 -3.80
C TYR A 124 11.69 15.16 -4.29
N LEU A 125 10.66 14.87 -3.49
CA LEU A 125 9.27 15.04 -3.87
C LEU A 125 8.58 16.12 -3.03
N THR A 126 7.64 16.79 -3.68
CA THR A 126 6.70 17.73 -3.04
C THR A 126 5.26 17.27 -3.34
N ALA A 127 4.28 17.89 -2.69
CA ALA A 127 2.86 17.64 -3.02
C ALA A 127 2.54 17.86 -4.50
N VAL A 128 3.25 18.75 -5.17
CA VAL A 128 3.08 19.06 -6.61
C VAL A 128 3.76 18.02 -7.49
N THR A 129 4.95 17.54 -7.11
CA THR A 129 5.78 16.61 -7.91
C THR A 129 5.58 15.15 -7.55
N SER A 130 4.83 14.83 -6.50
CA SER A 130 4.48 13.47 -6.12
C SER A 130 3.76 12.74 -7.26
N GLY A 131 4.12 11.50 -7.49
CA GLY A 131 3.45 10.65 -8.45
C GLY A 131 1.96 10.46 -8.15
N LEU A 132 1.56 10.45 -6.87
CA LEU A 132 0.16 10.39 -6.48
C LEU A 132 -0.65 11.56 -7.03
N THR A 133 -0.12 12.79 -6.94
CA THR A 133 -0.75 13.98 -7.54
C THR A 133 -0.92 13.81 -9.04
N TYR A 134 0.12 13.31 -9.70
CA TYR A 134 0.08 13.07 -11.15
C TYR A 134 -1.00 12.08 -11.56
N ILE A 135 -1.13 10.94 -10.89
CA ILE A 135 -2.14 9.94 -11.26
C ILE A 135 -3.56 10.43 -10.97
N VAL A 136 -3.78 11.14 -9.85
CA VAL A 136 -5.09 11.73 -9.54
C VAL A 136 -5.52 12.68 -10.67
N GLU A 137 -4.64 13.55 -11.12
CA GLU A 137 -4.93 14.51 -12.20
C GLU A 137 -5.13 13.82 -13.56
N ARG A 138 -4.26 12.87 -13.91
CA ARG A 138 -4.28 12.25 -15.24
C ARG A 138 -5.37 11.20 -15.41
N PHE A 139 -5.81 10.55 -14.33
CA PHE A 139 -6.85 9.53 -14.38
C PHE A 139 -8.28 10.07 -14.14
N LYS A 140 -8.46 11.39 -14.03
CA LYS A 140 -9.80 12.02 -13.89
C LYS A 140 -10.80 11.59 -14.98
N HIS A 141 -10.32 11.35 -16.19
CA HIS A 141 -11.14 11.01 -17.34
C HIS A 141 -11.07 9.54 -17.72
N PHE A 142 -10.41 8.72 -16.92
CA PHE A 142 -10.38 7.28 -17.12
C PHE A 142 -11.60 6.63 -16.46
N GLU A 143 -12.48 6.01 -17.27
CA GLU A 143 -13.74 5.43 -16.80
C GLU A 143 -13.55 4.34 -15.72
N GLY A 144 -12.41 3.62 -15.76
CA GLY A 144 -12.05 2.60 -14.77
C GLY A 144 -11.41 3.16 -13.50
N GLY A 145 -11.31 4.48 -13.35
CA GLY A 145 -10.64 5.13 -12.22
C GLY A 145 -11.62 5.86 -11.30
N ALA A 146 -11.24 5.95 -10.02
CA ALA A 146 -11.94 6.75 -9.03
C ALA A 146 -10.95 7.31 -8.01
N THR A 147 -11.24 8.49 -7.49
CA THR A 147 -10.48 9.13 -6.42
C THR A 147 -11.41 9.41 -5.25
N VAL A 148 -10.99 9.01 -4.05
CA VAL A 148 -11.70 9.26 -2.80
C VAL A 148 -10.79 10.08 -1.89
N ASN A 149 -11.27 11.24 -1.47
CA ASN A 149 -10.61 12.07 -0.46
C ASN A 149 -11.29 11.82 0.89
N LEU A 150 -10.50 11.37 1.86
CA LEU A 150 -10.95 11.22 3.22
C LEU A 150 -10.76 12.56 3.95
N ASN A 151 -11.83 13.10 4.49
CA ASN A 151 -11.82 14.33 5.28
C ASN A 151 -11.79 13.99 6.76
N GLY A 152 -10.93 14.68 7.49
CA GLY A 152 -10.73 14.50 8.93
C GLY A 152 -9.73 13.41 9.27
N VAL A 153 -9.26 13.49 10.49
CA VAL A 153 -8.27 12.57 11.05
C VAL A 153 -8.92 11.82 12.21
N VAL A 154 -8.98 10.49 12.11
CA VAL A 154 -9.39 9.63 13.22
C VAL A 154 -8.15 9.19 13.96
N ARG A 155 -7.78 9.96 14.98
CA ARG A 155 -6.63 9.68 15.83
C ARG A 155 -7.02 9.68 17.31
N SER A 156 -6.17 9.10 18.15
CA SER A 156 -6.32 9.24 19.60
C SER A 156 -6.19 10.71 20.00
N ARG A 157 -6.78 11.08 21.13
CA ARG A 157 -6.68 12.44 21.67
C ARG A 157 -5.22 12.90 21.84
N LEU A 158 -4.36 11.98 22.28
CA LEU A 158 -2.93 12.25 22.44
C LEU A 158 -2.26 12.51 21.09
N ALA A 159 -2.52 11.68 20.09
CA ALA A 159 -1.90 11.82 18.77
C ALA A 159 -2.35 13.11 18.05
N SER A 160 -3.63 13.48 18.17
CA SER A 160 -4.12 14.74 17.59
C SER A 160 -3.47 15.95 18.26
N PHE A 161 -3.32 15.92 19.58
CA PHE A 161 -2.68 17.00 20.32
C PHE A 161 -1.20 17.16 19.91
N ALA A 162 -0.48 16.04 19.76
CA ALA A 162 0.90 16.08 19.33
C ALA A 162 1.07 16.67 17.92
N GLU A 163 0.19 16.30 16.98
CA GLU A 163 0.23 16.81 15.61
C GLU A 163 -0.06 18.32 15.52
N GLU A 164 -0.88 18.85 16.41
CA GLU A 164 -1.22 20.29 16.46
C GLU A 164 -0.17 21.14 17.18
N ASN A 165 0.65 20.54 18.04
CA ASN A 165 1.51 21.29 18.98
C ASN A 165 3.01 20.98 18.88
N LEU A 166 3.42 20.01 18.08
CA LEU A 166 4.81 19.65 17.82
C LEU A 166 5.20 19.85 16.36
#